data_0b54506342ff40e24397f967ebb789e1
#
_entry.id   0b54506342ff40e24397f967ebb789e1
#
_cell.length_a   1.000
_cell.length_b   1.000
_cell.length_c   1.000
_cell.angle_alpha   90.00
_cell.angle_beta   90.00
_cell.angle_gamma   90.00
#
_symmetry.space_group_name_H-M   'P 1'
#
loop_
_entity.id
_entity.type
_entity.pdbx_description
1 polymer ?
#
loop_
_entity_poly.entity_id
_entity_poly.type
_entity_poly.pdbx_seq_one_letter_code
_entity_poly.pdbx_strand_id
1 'polypeptide(L)'
;ILTHAVTKSLLFLSAKGLNEVSGRKRLFPYLQGAAFRNPLAGASFLIGSLSMVGIPMLAGFIAKMLFATAAVEVGDIKTLSTLIVLAISTVLNAVYFLHTVIRIYTPVNEPEEFHGIHIRPKMGAALALLCLVILNFVLGLMSQPITDLIEQGIHMFA
;
A
#
# COMPACT_ATOMS: atom_id res chain seq x y z
N ILE A 1 10.10 -2.60 -9.25
CA ILE A 1 9.30 -1.62 -9.98
C ILE A 1 7.83 -2.06 -10.02
N LEU A 2 7.49 -3.27 -10.49
CA LEU A 2 6.12 -3.77 -10.66
C LEU A 2 5.31 -3.73 -9.36
N THR A 3 5.85 -4.32 -8.28
CA THR A 3 5.22 -4.36 -6.96
C THR A 3 4.91 -2.95 -6.41
N HIS A 4 5.84 -2.03 -6.63
CA HIS A 4 5.70 -0.65 -6.21
C HIS A 4 4.64 0.11 -7.03
N ALA A 5 4.58 -0.13 -8.34
CA ALA A 5 3.57 0.45 -9.21
C ALA A 5 2.15 0.02 -8.79
N VAL A 6 1.93 -1.27 -8.55
CA VAL A 6 0.63 -1.80 -8.11
C VAL A 6 0.24 -1.24 -6.75
N THR A 7 1.14 -1.27 -5.76
CA THR A 7 0.84 -0.80 -4.40
C THR A 7 0.56 0.71 -4.38
N LYS A 8 1.32 1.52 -5.11
CA LYS A 8 1.06 2.97 -5.19
C LYS A 8 -0.24 3.29 -5.90
N SER A 9 -0.55 2.62 -7.01
CA SER A 9 -1.83 2.80 -7.71
C SER A 9 -3.01 2.46 -6.79
N LEU A 10 -2.91 1.38 -6.01
CA LEU A 10 -3.90 1.02 -5.00
C LEU A 10 -4.09 2.13 -3.95
N LEU A 11 -2.98 2.66 -3.40
CA LEU A 11 -3.02 3.72 -2.40
C LEU A 11 -3.61 5.02 -2.95
N PHE A 12 -3.22 5.45 -4.14
CA PHE A 12 -3.74 6.69 -4.73
C PHE A 12 -5.23 6.59 -5.06
N LEU A 13 -5.66 5.46 -5.62
CA LEU A 13 -7.07 5.27 -5.97
C LEU A 13 -7.95 5.17 -4.72
N SER A 14 -7.50 4.47 -3.68
CA SER A 14 -8.20 4.38 -2.40
C SER A 14 -8.22 5.72 -1.67
N ALA A 15 -7.11 6.46 -1.62
CA ALA A 15 -7.05 7.79 -1.04
C ALA A 15 -8.00 8.77 -1.75
N LYS A 16 -8.13 8.68 -3.08
CA LYS A 16 -9.14 9.45 -3.83
C LYS A 16 -10.55 9.12 -3.36
N GLY A 17 -10.89 7.84 -3.23
CA GLY A 17 -12.20 7.39 -2.74
C GLY A 17 -12.51 7.86 -1.32
N LEU A 18 -11.52 7.88 -0.42
CA LEU A 18 -11.64 8.39 0.94
C LEU A 18 -11.82 9.92 0.97
N ASN A 19 -11.10 10.64 0.11
CA ASN A 19 -11.22 12.09 0.00
C ASN A 19 -12.59 12.54 -0.58
N GLU A 20 -13.16 11.77 -1.51
CA GLU A 20 -14.48 12.06 -2.07
C GLU A 20 -15.57 12.02 -0.99
N VAL A 21 -15.54 11.05 -0.08
CA VAL A 21 -16.51 10.94 1.04
C VAL A 21 -16.21 11.89 2.21
N SER A 22 -15.05 12.53 2.19
CA SER A 22 -14.65 13.55 3.18
C SER A 22 -14.95 14.98 2.74
N GLY A 23 -15.86 15.17 1.76
CA GLY A 23 -16.26 16.47 1.24
C GLY A 23 -15.20 17.19 0.42
N ARG A 24 -14.22 16.43 -0.13
CA ARG A 24 -13.08 16.94 -0.92
C ARG A 24 -12.20 17.97 -0.19
N LYS A 25 -12.32 18.07 1.11
CA LYS A 25 -11.44 18.90 1.94
C LYS A 25 -10.12 18.12 2.12
N ARG A 26 -9.02 18.68 1.61
CA ARG A 26 -7.69 18.04 1.63
C ARG A 26 -6.98 18.17 2.99
N LEU A 27 -7.72 18.30 4.07
CA LEU A 27 -7.17 18.42 5.41
C LEU A 27 -7.30 17.10 6.16
N PHE A 28 -6.25 16.69 6.83
CA PHE A 28 -6.13 15.44 7.54
C PHE A 28 -7.25 15.18 8.58
N PRO A 29 -7.75 16.18 9.34
CA PRO A 29 -8.86 15.99 10.28
C PRO A 29 -10.14 15.47 9.62
N TYR A 30 -10.44 15.87 8.39
CA TYR A 30 -11.66 15.46 7.67
C TYR A 30 -11.67 14.01 7.19
N LEU A 31 -10.53 13.33 7.23
CA LEU A 31 -10.43 11.90 6.93
C LEU A 31 -10.93 11.01 8.05
N GLN A 32 -11.21 11.56 9.23
CA GLN A 32 -11.72 10.79 10.35
C GLN A 32 -13.05 10.10 10.00
N GLY A 33 -13.13 8.79 10.24
CA GLY A 33 -14.31 7.99 9.93
C GLY A 33 -14.57 7.76 8.43
N ALA A 34 -13.65 8.15 7.53
CA ALA A 34 -13.84 8.01 6.09
C ALA A 34 -13.97 6.54 5.64
N ALA A 35 -13.32 5.61 6.34
CA ALA A 35 -13.41 4.18 6.05
C ALA A 35 -14.83 3.63 6.28
N PHE A 36 -15.59 4.16 7.22
CA PHE A 36 -16.98 3.74 7.44
C PHE A 36 -17.92 4.27 6.35
N ARG A 37 -17.59 5.41 5.74
CA ARG A 37 -18.36 6.02 4.65
C ARG A 37 -18.06 5.38 3.29
N ASN A 38 -16.85 4.87 3.10
CA ASN A 38 -16.44 4.12 1.91
C ASN A 38 -15.57 2.92 2.33
N PRO A 39 -16.21 1.80 2.74
CA PRO A 39 -15.49 0.64 3.27
C PRO A 39 -14.51 0.01 2.28
N LEU A 40 -14.87 0.02 0.98
CA LEU A 40 -14.01 -0.54 -0.06
C LEU A 40 -12.71 0.27 -0.19
N ALA A 41 -12.81 1.60 -0.22
CA ALA A 41 -11.62 2.45 -0.27
C ALA A 41 -10.81 2.37 1.03
N GLY A 42 -11.48 2.26 2.20
CA GLY A 42 -10.83 2.06 3.49
C GLY A 42 -10.02 0.77 3.55
N ALA A 43 -10.64 -0.37 3.20
CA ALA A 43 -9.98 -1.67 3.17
C ALA A 43 -8.83 -1.70 2.13
N SER A 44 -9.03 -1.13 0.95
CA SER A 44 -8.00 -1.03 -0.09
C SER A 44 -6.81 -0.18 0.38
N PHE A 45 -7.06 0.93 1.09
CA PHE A 45 -6.02 1.78 1.66
C PHE A 45 -5.25 1.03 2.75
N LEU A 46 -5.94 0.29 3.63
CA LEU A 46 -5.31 -0.54 4.65
C LEU A 46 -4.36 -1.58 4.02
N ILE A 47 -4.84 -2.34 3.02
CA ILE A 47 -4.03 -3.36 2.34
C ILE A 47 -2.82 -2.73 1.65
N GLY A 48 -3.00 -1.63 0.93
CA GLY A 48 -1.90 -0.89 0.30
C GLY A 48 -0.87 -0.37 1.31
N SER A 49 -1.34 0.13 2.46
CA SER A 49 -0.50 0.60 3.57
C SER A 49 0.33 -0.53 4.17
N LEU A 50 -0.29 -1.68 4.46
CA LEU A 50 0.39 -2.87 4.98
C LEU A 50 1.42 -3.41 3.96
N SER A 51 1.10 -3.34 2.65
CA SER A 51 2.03 -3.68 1.59
C SER A 51 3.25 -2.74 1.58
N MET A 52 3.07 -1.43 1.74
CA MET A 52 4.20 -0.47 1.84
C MET A 52 5.05 -0.68 3.09
N VAL A 53 4.45 -1.06 4.19
CA VAL A 53 5.19 -1.45 5.41
C VAL A 53 6.00 -2.72 5.16
N GLY A 54 5.52 -3.61 4.29
CA GLY A 54 6.20 -4.86 3.94
C GLY A 54 5.74 -6.03 4.80
N ILE A 55 4.44 -6.15 5.03
CA ILE A 55 3.87 -7.32 5.70
C ILE A 55 3.95 -8.53 4.75
N PRO A 56 4.35 -9.72 5.25
CA PRO A 56 4.35 -10.96 4.48
C PRO A 56 3.02 -11.19 3.77
N MET A 57 3.04 -11.89 2.64
CA MET A 57 1.92 -12.17 1.74
C MET A 57 1.50 -10.98 0.84
N LEU A 58 2.07 -9.77 1.02
CA LEU A 58 1.80 -8.62 0.18
C LEU A 58 2.98 -8.28 -0.72
N ALA A 59 2.71 -7.65 -1.86
CA ALA A 59 3.70 -7.35 -2.90
C ALA A 59 4.92 -6.56 -2.39
N GLY A 60 4.72 -5.66 -1.42
CA GLY A 60 5.80 -4.84 -0.86
C GLY A 60 6.84 -5.62 -0.05
N PHE A 61 6.46 -6.74 0.56
CA PHE A 61 7.37 -7.61 1.29
C PHE A 61 8.43 -8.21 0.37
N ILE A 62 8.02 -8.73 -0.79
CA ILE A 62 8.92 -9.38 -1.74
C ILE A 62 10.01 -8.41 -2.22
N ALA A 63 9.63 -7.18 -2.56
CA ALA A 63 10.60 -6.17 -2.98
C ALA A 63 11.66 -5.91 -1.89
N LYS A 64 11.26 -5.84 -0.62
CA LYS A 64 12.17 -5.63 0.50
C LYS A 64 13.05 -6.84 0.77
N MET A 65 12.50 -8.05 0.66
CA MET A 65 13.26 -9.29 0.80
C MET A 65 14.34 -9.40 -0.29
N LEU A 66 13.99 -9.16 -1.56
CA LEU A 66 14.97 -9.19 -2.66
C LEU A 66 16.08 -8.14 -2.47
N PHE A 67 15.74 -6.95 -1.98
CA PHE A 67 16.75 -5.94 -1.65
C PHE A 67 17.67 -6.38 -0.50
N ALA A 68 17.09 -6.98 0.54
CA ALA A 68 17.87 -7.44 1.69
C ALA A 68 18.80 -8.61 1.32
N THR A 69 18.30 -9.59 0.57
CA THR A 69 19.11 -10.74 0.09
C THR A 69 20.22 -10.29 -0.81
N ALA A 70 19.94 -9.46 -1.81
CA ALA A 70 20.97 -8.92 -2.71
C ALA A 70 22.04 -8.11 -1.94
N ALA A 71 21.66 -7.35 -0.92
CA ALA A 71 22.62 -6.64 -0.09
C ALA A 71 23.52 -7.58 0.70
N VAL A 72 22.99 -8.69 1.22
CA VAL A 72 23.75 -9.68 1.98
C VAL A 72 24.73 -10.46 1.09
N GLU A 73 24.33 -10.79 -0.14
CA GLU A 73 25.17 -11.51 -1.12
C GLU A 73 26.43 -10.71 -1.50
N VAL A 74 26.33 -9.39 -1.58
CA VAL A 74 27.50 -8.52 -1.87
C VAL A 74 28.54 -8.55 -0.75
N GLY A 75 28.12 -8.74 0.51
CA GLY A 75 29.01 -8.99 1.67
C GLY A 75 30.00 -7.88 2.03
N ASP A 76 29.77 -6.65 1.56
CA ASP A 76 30.66 -5.49 1.76
C ASP A 76 30.14 -4.59 2.90
N ILE A 77 30.98 -3.63 3.31
CA ILE A 77 30.61 -2.59 4.31
C ILE A 77 29.34 -1.83 3.93
N LYS A 78 29.02 -1.76 2.64
CA LYS A 78 27.80 -1.20 2.08
C LYS A 78 26.53 -2.00 2.43
N THR A 79 26.67 -3.28 2.72
CA THR A 79 25.56 -4.17 3.13
C THR A 79 24.90 -3.64 4.40
N LEU A 80 25.69 -3.33 5.42
CA LEU A 80 25.19 -2.83 6.70
C LEU A 80 24.43 -1.49 6.52
N SER A 81 24.98 -0.58 5.74
CA SER A 81 24.33 0.71 5.46
C SER A 81 23.00 0.52 4.70
N THR A 82 22.96 -0.37 3.74
CA THR A 82 21.73 -0.68 2.98
C THR A 82 20.65 -1.27 3.88
N LEU A 83 20.99 -2.22 4.74
CA LEU A 83 20.05 -2.82 5.67
C LEU A 83 19.52 -1.82 6.71
N ILE A 84 20.38 -0.92 7.23
CA ILE A 84 19.97 0.14 8.15
C ILE A 84 18.98 1.09 7.44
N VAL A 85 19.29 1.55 6.25
CA VAL A 85 18.41 2.44 5.47
C VAL A 85 17.07 1.75 5.18
N LEU A 86 17.09 0.47 4.82
CA LEU A 86 15.87 -0.32 4.58
C LEU A 86 15.02 -0.43 5.85
N ALA A 87 15.64 -0.67 7.01
CA ALA A 87 14.96 -0.73 8.30
C ALA A 87 14.34 0.61 8.68
N ILE A 88 15.10 1.70 8.57
CA ILE A 88 14.60 3.07 8.85
C ILE A 88 13.43 3.40 7.93
N SER A 89 13.55 3.14 6.62
CA SER A 89 12.48 3.34 5.65
C SER A 89 11.21 2.55 6.01
N THR A 90 11.38 1.31 6.50
CA THR A 90 10.25 0.47 6.92
C THR A 90 9.54 1.06 8.15
N VAL A 91 10.29 1.52 9.14
CA VAL A 91 9.73 2.16 10.34
C VAL A 91 9.00 3.47 9.98
N LEU A 92 9.60 4.31 9.15
CA LEU A 92 8.98 5.56 8.70
C LEU A 92 7.67 5.30 7.93
N ASN A 93 7.65 4.31 7.04
CA ASN A 93 6.44 3.90 6.34
C ASN A 93 5.38 3.38 7.33
N ALA A 94 5.77 2.56 8.30
CA ALA A 94 4.85 2.06 9.31
C ALA A 94 4.21 3.20 10.10
N VAL A 95 4.99 4.13 10.62
CA VAL A 95 4.49 5.28 11.40
C VAL A 95 3.51 6.12 10.55
N TYR A 96 3.91 6.47 9.32
CA TYR A 96 3.08 7.31 8.45
C TYR A 96 1.76 6.63 8.07
N PHE A 97 1.83 5.39 7.58
CA PHE A 97 0.63 4.70 7.09
C PHE A 97 -0.28 4.25 8.21
N LEU A 98 0.26 3.72 9.33
CA LEU A 98 -0.56 3.30 10.46
C LEU A 98 -1.27 4.50 11.11
N HIS A 99 -0.58 5.64 11.24
CA HIS A 99 -1.23 6.86 11.73
C HIS A 99 -2.42 7.26 10.85
N THR A 100 -2.27 7.19 9.54
CA THR A 100 -3.35 7.49 8.59
C THR A 100 -4.48 6.46 8.68
N VAL A 101 -4.15 5.16 8.76
CA VAL A 101 -5.13 4.08 8.90
C VAL A 101 -5.94 4.24 10.19
N ILE A 102 -5.29 4.50 11.32
CA ILE A 102 -5.98 4.75 12.59
C ILE A 102 -6.96 5.91 12.41
N ARG A 103 -6.54 6.99 11.77
CA ARG A 103 -7.39 8.17 11.58
C ARG A 103 -8.64 7.86 10.75
N ILE A 104 -8.52 7.16 9.63
CA ILE A 104 -9.67 6.84 8.77
C ILE A 104 -10.65 5.86 9.39
N TYR A 105 -10.19 5.04 10.36
CA TYR A 105 -11.03 4.09 11.12
C TYR A 105 -11.47 4.61 12.49
N THR A 106 -11.04 5.81 12.89
CA THR A 106 -11.53 6.42 14.15
C THR A 106 -12.91 7.04 13.91
N PRO A 107 -13.95 6.64 14.65
CA PRO A 107 -15.27 7.23 14.51
C PRO A 107 -15.27 8.72 14.89
N VAL A 108 -16.17 9.49 14.30
CA VAL A 108 -16.39 10.91 14.64
C VAL A 108 -17.37 10.96 15.81
N ASN A 109 -17.00 11.61 16.90
CA ASN A 109 -17.82 11.69 18.11
C ASN A 109 -18.92 12.77 18.04
N GLU A 110 -18.89 13.65 17.03
CA GLU A 110 -19.90 14.71 16.86
C GLU A 110 -20.68 14.52 15.55
N PRO A 111 -21.98 14.14 15.64
CA PRO A 111 -22.80 13.85 14.46
C PRO A 111 -23.27 15.09 13.68
N GLU A 112 -23.14 16.30 14.22
CA GLU A 112 -23.82 17.47 13.65
C GLU A 112 -23.10 18.15 12.47
N GLU A 113 -21.79 17.99 12.30
CA GLU A 113 -21.07 18.64 11.19
C GLU A 113 -20.78 17.74 9.99
N PHE A 114 -20.96 16.45 10.11
CA PHE A 114 -20.68 15.48 9.07
C PHE A 114 -21.94 14.74 8.62
N HIS A 115 -22.80 15.38 7.87
CA HIS A 115 -23.73 14.67 6.98
C HIS A 115 -22.87 13.94 5.92
N GLY A 116 -22.36 12.77 6.31
CA GLY A 116 -21.55 11.93 5.46
C GLY A 116 -22.36 11.51 4.24
N ILE A 117 -22.01 12.06 3.09
CA ILE A 117 -22.53 11.61 1.83
C ILE A 117 -22.05 10.18 1.64
N HIS A 118 -22.95 9.22 1.76
CA HIS A 118 -22.72 7.83 1.42
C HIS A 118 -22.59 7.76 -0.10
N ILE A 119 -21.38 8.00 -0.62
CA ILE A 119 -21.12 7.92 -2.06
C ILE A 119 -20.82 6.46 -2.35
N ARG A 120 -21.74 5.80 -3.07
CA ARG A 120 -21.41 4.52 -3.67
C ARG A 120 -20.27 4.73 -4.67
N PRO A 121 -19.16 3.99 -4.54
CA PRO A 121 -18.07 4.12 -5.50
C PRO A 121 -18.61 3.83 -6.91
N LYS A 122 -18.18 4.62 -7.89
CA LYS A 122 -18.48 4.33 -9.29
C LYS A 122 -18.02 2.91 -9.60
N MET A 123 -18.84 2.10 -10.27
CA MET A 123 -18.58 0.67 -10.51
C MET A 123 -17.17 0.43 -11.08
N GLY A 124 -16.69 1.28 -11.99
CA GLY A 124 -15.34 1.19 -12.53
C GLY A 124 -14.23 1.40 -11.51
N ALA A 125 -14.41 2.34 -10.56
CA ALA A 125 -13.43 2.57 -9.50
C ALA A 125 -13.41 1.42 -8.48
N ALA A 126 -14.58 0.84 -8.17
CA ALA A 126 -14.68 -0.33 -7.30
C ALA A 126 -13.99 -1.55 -7.93
N LEU A 127 -14.24 -1.80 -9.21
CA LEU A 127 -13.60 -2.89 -9.96
C LEU A 127 -12.08 -2.71 -10.00
N ALA A 128 -11.60 -1.50 -10.29
CA ALA A 128 -10.17 -1.20 -10.31
C ALA A 128 -9.50 -1.41 -8.94
N LEU A 129 -10.14 -0.99 -7.85
CA LEU A 129 -9.64 -1.25 -6.48
C LEU A 129 -9.56 -2.75 -6.20
N LEU A 130 -10.60 -3.52 -6.52
CA LEU A 130 -10.61 -4.97 -6.34
C LEU A 130 -9.50 -5.65 -7.17
N CYS A 131 -9.36 -5.30 -8.44
CA CYS A 131 -8.28 -5.83 -9.28
C CYS A 131 -6.90 -5.52 -8.71
N LEU A 132 -6.66 -4.30 -8.22
CA LEU A 132 -5.38 -3.91 -7.64
C LEU A 132 -5.11 -4.63 -6.30
N VAL A 133 -6.13 -4.85 -5.48
CA VAL A 133 -6.02 -5.65 -4.24
C VAL A 133 -5.65 -7.09 -4.58
N ILE A 134 -6.38 -7.72 -5.49
CA ILE A 134 -6.08 -9.11 -5.92
C ILE A 134 -4.66 -9.18 -6.49
N LEU A 135 -4.29 -8.26 -7.36
CA LEU A 135 -2.95 -8.22 -7.95
C LEU A 135 -1.86 -8.03 -6.89
N ASN A 136 -2.12 -7.24 -5.84
CA ASN A 136 -1.19 -7.06 -4.73
C ASN A 136 -0.95 -8.37 -3.97
N PHE A 137 -2.00 -9.17 -3.71
CA PHE A 137 -1.87 -10.49 -3.11
C PHE A 137 -1.21 -11.50 -4.04
N VAL A 138 -1.57 -11.52 -5.32
CA VAL A 138 -0.97 -12.43 -6.32
C VAL A 138 0.54 -12.18 -6.41
N LEU A 139 0.97 -10.92 -6.51
CA LEU A 139 2.39 -10.56 -6.54
C LEU A 139 3.12 -10.91 -5.24
N GLY A 140 2.42 -10.86 -4.10
CA GLY A 140 2.99 -11.23 -2.80
C GLY A 140 3.14 -12.73 -2.59
N LEU A 141 2.16 -13.51 -3.05
CA LEU A 141 2.12 -14.96 -2.85
C LEU A 141 2.84 -15.74 -3.96
N MET A 142 2.78 -15.25 -5.20
CA MET A 142 3.35 -15.89 -6.39
C MET A 142 4.57 -15.15 -6.91
N SER A 143 5.47 -14.75 -6.01
CA SER A 143 6.68 -14.00 -6.40
C SER A 143 7.71 -14.86 -7.14
N GLN A 144 7.83 -16.15 -6.80
CA GLN A 144 8.84 -17.06 -7.40
C GLN A 144 8.72 -17.13 -8.92
N PRO A 145 7.57 -17.44 -9.54
CA PRO A 145 7.47 -17.52 -11.00
C PRO A 145 7.84 -16.19 -11.70
N ILE A 146 7.62 -15.06 -11.04
CA ILE A 146 7.97 -13.75 -11.59
C ILE A 146 9.47 -13.50 -11.49
N THR A 147 10.10 -13.90 -10.39
CA THR A 147 11.56 -13.81 -10.20
C THR A 147 12.29 -14.68 -11.22
N ASP A 148 11.85 -15.92 -11.38
CA ASP A 148 12.41 -16.87 -12.36
C ASP A 148 12.30 -16.35 -13.80
N LEU A 149 11.18 -15.75 -14.17
CA LEU A 149 11.00 -15.11 -15.47
C LEU A 149 11.95 -13.92 -15.68
N ILE A 150 12.20 -13.13 -14.64
CA ILE A 150 13.15 -12.01 -14.71
C ILE A 150 14.57 -12.52 -14.85
N GLU A 151 14.97 -13.55 -14.08
CA GLU A 151 16.28 -14.18 -14.17
C GLU A 151 16.53 -14.78 -15.54
N GLN A 152 15.56 -15.52 -16.09
CA GLN A 152 15.64 -16.05 -17.46
C GLN A 152 15.80 -14.93 -18.50
N GLY A 153 15.07 -13.83 -18.34
CA GLY A 153 15.20 -12.65 -19.20
C GLY A 153 16.59 -12.03 -19.14
N ILE A 154 17.18 -11.90 -17.95
CA ILE A 154 18.54 -11.37 -17.77
C ILE A 154 19.55 -12.29 -18.42
N HIS A 155 19.46 -13.61 -18.24
CA HIS A 155 20.35 -14.59 -18.87
C HIS A 155 20.25 -14.62 -20.40
N MET A 156 19.14 -14.18 -20.97
CA MET A 156 18.97 -14.11 -22.42
C MET A 156 19.72 -12.93 -23.05
N PHE A 157 20.05 -11.90 -22.25
CA PHE A 157 20.73 -10.67 -22.68
C PHE A 157 22.17 -10.54 -22.16
N ALA A 158 22.63 -11.48 -21.32
CA ALA A 158 24.00 -11.55 -20.79
C ALA A 158 24.85 -12.52 -21.63
#